data_e8e9b15e3a46b75a895c27c548e892b8
#
_entry.id   e8e9b15e3a46b75a895c27c548e892b8
#
_cell.length_a   1.000
_cell.length_b   1.000
_cell.length_c   1.000
_cell.angle_alpha   90.00
_cell.angle_beta   90.00
_cell.angle_gamma   90.00
#
_symmetry.space_group_name_H-M   'P 1'
#
loop_
_entity.id
_entity.type
_entity.pdbx_description
1 polymer ?
#
loop_
_entity_poly.entity_id
_entity_poly.type
_entity_poly.pdbx_seq_one_letter_code
_entity_poly.pdbx_strand_id
1 'polypeptide(L)'
;VSMNVWQRFQQLQQRRKGRKQDKRDEQGMRQQWFLLAGKHNGAAYPQPQQLTPLYPPADCFWADPFLWSKDGRYFIFFEDFPYATWRGIISVIEIDEQGKQISEPRPVLEEAYHLSYPFLFEYDGQLYMMPEKCTQKRVDIYRCDEFPHRWSQVSTLIDNLKIVDSTLFEHDGKWWLFAAAKQGRVRINESLFAFYADSPLSNTWTPHPLNPLVRDLTCGRPAGRIVRHSQ
;
A
#
# COMPACT_ATOMS: atom_id res chain seq x y z
N VAL A 1 -32.63 -19.73 26.17
CA VAL A 1 -32.58 -20.12 24.75
C VAL A 1 -31.14 -20.55 24.48
N SER A 2 -30.90 -21.87 24.29
CA SER A 2 -29.57 -22.41 24.07
C SER A 2 -29.12 -22.11 22.64
N MET A 3 -27.96 -21.44 22.50
CA MET A 3 -27.33 -21.23 21.20
C MET A 3 -26.97 -22.56 20.54
N ASN A 4 -27.27 -22.71 19.25
CA ASN A 4 -26.94 -23.90 18.48
C ASN A 4 -25.42 -23.98 18.20
N VAL A 5 -24.92 -25.17 17.82
CA VAL A 5 -23.49 -25.45 17.58
C VAL A 5 -22.89 -24.50 16.53
N TRP A 6 -23.67 -24.11 15.53
CA TRP A 6 -23.25 -23.20 14.45
C TRP A 6 -23.04 -21.76 14.93
N GLN A 7 -23.94 -21.26 15.79
CA GLN A 7 -23.81 -19.93 16.41
C GLN A 7 -22.62 -19.86 17.36
N ARG A 8 -22.34 -20.96 18.11
CA ARG A 8 -21.12 -21.08 18.95
C ARG A 8 -19.85 -21.10 18.10
N PHE A 9 -19.87 -21.78 16.95
CA PHE A 9 -18.73 -21.81 16.02
C PHE A 9 -18.47 -20.44 15.39
N GLN A 10 -19.50 -19.71 14.98
CA GLN A 10 -19.38 -18.33 14.47
C GLN A 10 -18.86 -17.37 15.56
N GLN A 11 -19.35 -17.46 16.79
CA GLN A 11 -18.85 -16.66 17.91
C GLN A 11 -17.38 -17.00 18.25
N LEU A 12 -16.99 -18.27 18.18
CA LEU A 12 -15.59 -18.68 18.37
C LEU A 12 -14.68 -18.18 17.24
N GLN A 13 -15.17 -18.17 16.01
CA GLN A 13 -14.45 -17.58 14.87
C GLN A 13 -14.34 -16.06 14.99
N GLN A 14 -15.39 -15.36 15.42
CA GLN A 14 -15.36 -13.92 15.66
C GLN A 14 -14.43 -13.58 16.85
N ARG A 15 -14.45 -14.35 17.94
CA ARG A 15 -13.52 -14.20 19.06
C ARG A 15 -12.07 -14.51 18.68
N ARG A 16 -11.82 -15.48 17.79
CA ARG A 16 -10.47 -15.78 17.26
C ARG A 16 -9.99 -14.70 16.28
N LYS A 17 -10.88 -14.11 15.46
CA LYS A 17 -10.57 -12.94 14.62
C LYS A 17 -10.28 -11.72 15.50
N GLY A 18 -11.10 -11.41 16.50
CA GLY A 18 -10.87 -10.30 17.43
C GLY A 18 -9.58 -10.43 18.23
N ARG A 19 -9.21 -11.65 18.71
CA ARG A 19 -7.92 -11.88 19.41
C ARG A 19 -6.68 -11.79 18.52
N LYS A 20 -6.81 -12.01 17.18
CA LYS A 20 -5.69 -11.80 16.24
C LYS A 20 -5.52 -10.34 15.87
N GLN A 21 -6.50 -9.49 16.08
CA GLN A 21 -6.55 -8.09 15.66
C GLN A 21 -6.10 -7.10 16.74
N ASP A 22 -6.20 -7.44 18.01
CA ASP A 22 -5.76 -6.56 19.11
C ASP A 22 -4.31 -6.94 19.52
N LYS A 23 -3.36 -6.70 18.59
CA LYS A 23 -1.93 -6.77 18.93
C LYS A 23 -1.57 -5.51 19.71
N ARG A 24 -1.79 -5.56 21.01
CA ARG A 24 -1.17 -4.66 21.97
C ARG A 24 0.26 -5.14 22.17
N ASP A 25 1.18 -4.19 22.34
CA ASP A 25 2.52 -4.50 22.80
C ASP A 25 2.49 -5.06 24.23
N GLU A 26 3.65 -5.48 24.76
CA GLU A 26 3.78 -6.03 26.13
C GLU A 26 3.32 -5.05 27.22
N GLN A 27 3.15 -3.77 26.91
CA GLN A 27 2.65 -2.70 27.79
C GLN A 27 1.16 -2.40 27.59
N GLY A 28 0.48 -3.14 26.71
CA GLY A 28 -0.94 -2.96 26.41
C GLY A 28 -1.27 -1.77 25.48
N MET A 29 -0.25 -1.20 24.86
CA MET A 29 -0.40 -0.08 23.94
C MET A 29 -0.65 -0.56 22.50
N ARG A 30 -1.49 0.16 21.74
CA ARG A 30 -1.68 -0.08 20.31
C ARG A 30 -0.49 0.47 19.54
N GLN A 31 0.05 -0.30 18.61
CA GLN A 31 0.99 0.25 17.64
C GLN A 31 0.28 1.31 16.80
N GLN A 32 0.77 2.53 16.84
CA GLN A 32 0.26 3.63 16.05
C GLN A 32 1.31 4.05 15.04
N TRP A 33 1.00 3.88 13.76
CA TRP A 33 1.81 4.38 12.67
C TRP A 33 1.44 5.83 12.37
N PHE A 34 2.43 6.63 11.99
CA PHE A 34 2.29 8.01 11.54
C PHE A 34 3.24 8.27 10.38
N LEU A 35 3.01 9.33 9.61
CA LEU A 35 3.84 9.65 8.45
C LEU A 35 4.92 10.66 8.82
N LEU A 36 6.01 10.65 8.04
CA LEU A 36 7.05 11.66 8.07
C LEU A 36 7.18 12.27 6.68
N ALA A 37 7.20 13.59 6.59
CA ALA A 37 7.36 14.31 5.33
C ALA A 37 8.37 15.44 5.46
N GLY A 38 9.04 15.81 4.38
CA GLY A 38 9.97 16.92 4.37
C GLY A 38 10.72 17.08 3.06
N LYS A 39 11.42 18.18 2.93
CA LYS A 39 12.19 18.51 1.75
C LYS A 39 13.44 17.62 1.66
N HIS A 40 13.67 17.07 0.48
CA HIS A 40 14.89 16.33 0.18
C HIS A 40 16.05 17.32 -0.01
N ASN A 41 17.15 17.12 0.71
CA ASN A 41 18.33 17.99 0.70
C ASN A 41 19.50 17.44 -0.13
N GLY A 42 19.23 16.47 -1.03
CA GLY A 42 20.24 15.80 -1.85
C GLY A 42 20.96 14.62 -1.18
N ALA A 43 20.73 14.37 0.12
CA ALA A 43 21.27 13.18 0.78
C ALA A 43 20.61 11.89 0.25
N ALA A 44 21.37 10.80 0.13
CA ALA A 44 20.82 9.52 -0.36
C ALA A 44 19.63 9.02 0.47
N TYR A 45 19.62 9.34 1.77
CA TYR A 45 18.53 8.99 2.69
C TYR A 45 18.22 10.19 3.59
N PRO A 46 16.97 10.66 3.66
CA PRO A 46 16.59 11.70 4.61
C PRO A 46 16.76 11.19 6.05
N GLN A 47 17.30 12.01 6.91
CA GLN A 47 17.38 11.69 8.33
C GLN A 47 16.01 11.91 8.96
N PRO A 48 15.42 10.95 9.69
CA PRO A 48 14.08 11.08 10.27
C PRO A 48 13.90 12.35 11.13
N GLN A 49 14.96 12.81 11.79
CA GLN A 49 14.96 14.02 12.62
C GLN A 49 14.79 15.32 11.82
N GLN A 50 15.00 15.28 10.51
CA GLN A 50 14.83 16.41 9.58
C GLN A 50 13.44 16.45 8.94
N LEU A 51 12.60 15.46 9.22
CA LEU A 51 11.26 15.32 8.66
C LEU A 51 10.21 15.80 9.65
N THR A 52 9.15 16.38 9.14
CA THR A 52 7.97 16.80 9.89
C THR A 52 7.07 15.60 10.15
N PRO A 53 6.72 15.28 11.42
CA PRO A 53 5.76 14.24 11.71
C PRO A 53 4.33 14.68 11.39
N LEU A 54 3.57 13.80 10.74
CA LEU A 54 2.16 13.96 10.41
C LEU A 54 1.41 12.90 11.22
N TYR A 55 0.80 13.34 12.33
CA TYR A 55 0.14 12.43 13.26
C TYR A 55 -1.33 12.20 12.87
N PRO A 56 -1.77 10.95 12.80
CA PRO A 56 -3.18 10.63 12.63
C PRO A 56 -3.99 10.98 13.91
N PRO A 57 -5.32 11.07 13.80
CA PRO A 57 -6.22 11.00 14.95
C PRO A 57 -5.98 9.75 15.81
N ALA A 58 -6.37 9.81 17.09
CA ALA A 58 -6.11 8.71 18.05
C ALA A 58 -6.88 7.41 17.76
N ASP A 59 -7.90 7.46 16.91
CA ASP A 59 -8.78 6.35 16.53
C ASP A 59 -8.40 5.67 15.21
N CYS A 60 -7.27 6.08 14.59
CA CYS A 60 -6.73 5.47 13.38
C CYS A 60 -5.19 5.44 13.39
N PHE A 61 -4.59 4.81 12.40
CA PHE A 61 -3.18 5.01 12.03
C PHE A 61 -3.05 5.35 10.54
N TRP A 62 -1.91 5.96 10.16
CA TRP A 62 -1.55 6.27 8.77
C TRP A 62 -0.26 5.55 8.42
N ALA A 63 -0.27 4.84 7.28
CA ALA A 63 0.87 4.07 6.78
C ALA A 63 1.01 4.17 5.25
N ASP A 64 2.06 3.59 4.72
CA ASP A 64 2.32 3.41 3.28
C ASP A 64 2.18 4.70 2.45
N PRO A 65 2.91 5.80 2.75
CA PRO A 65 2.76 7.07 2.06
C PRO A 65 3.33 7.05 0.64
N PHE A 66 2.58 7.61 -0.31
CA PHE A 66 3.02 7.91 -1.67
C PHE A 66 2.82 9.38 -2.00
N LEU A 67 3.93 10.07 -2.23
CA LEU A 67 3.92 11.48 -2.61
C LEU A 67 3.62 11.65 -4.10
N TRP A 68 2.75 12.62 -4.41
CA TRP A 68 2.50 13.10 -5.76
C TRP A 68 2.52 14.62 -5.82
N SER A 69 3.18 15.19 -6.84
CA SER A 69 3.16 16.64 -7.07
C SER A 69 2.33 16.95 -8.31
N LYS A 70 1.48 17.99 -8.22
CA LYS A 70 0.68 18.48 -9.32
C LYS A 70 0.47 19.99 -9.19
N ASP A 71 0.74 20.72 -10.27
CA ASP A 71 0.56 22.18 -10.35
C ASP A 71 1.24 22.94 -9.18
N GLY A 72 2.47 22.52 -8.80
CA GLY A 72 3.23 23.10 -7.70
C GLY A 72 2.72 22.77 -6.29
N ARG A 73 1.76 21.89 -6.18
CA ARG A 73 1.18 21.39 -4.92
C ARG A 73 1.64 19.97 -4.64
N TYR A 74 1.69 19.58 -3.36
CA TYR A 74 2.18 18.27 -2.92
C TYR A 74 1.07 17.52 -2.18
N PHE A 75 0.85 16.28 -2.57
CA PHE A 75 -0.20 15.42 -2.03
C PHE A 75 0.41 14.10 -1.56
N ILE A 76 0.03 13.65 -0.37
CA ILE A 76 0.39 12.31 0.12
C ILE A 76 -0.87 11.45 0.10
N PHE A 77 -0.83 10.36 -0.67
CA PHE A 77 -1.81 9.28 -0.61
C PHE A 77 -1.28 8.22 0.34
N PHE A 78 -2.12 7.68 1.20
CA PHE A 78 -1.68 6.78 2.27
C PHE A 78 -2.78 5.81 2.68
N GLU A 79 -2.39 4.73 3.36
CA GLU A 79 -3.31 3.89 4.08
C GLU A 79 -3.83 4.64 5.31
N ASP A 80 -5.12 4.88 5.35
CA ASP A 80 -5.84 5.39 6.52
C ASP A 80 -6.61 4.22 7.14
N PHE A 81 -6.24 3.84 8.37
CA PHE A 81 -6.76 2.63 9.02
C PHE A 81 -7.57 2.96 10.26
N PRO A 82 -8.89 3.21 10.14
CA PRO A 82 -9.77 3.43 11.28
C PRO A 82 -9.91 2.16 12.13
N TYR A 83 -9.67 2.26 13.44
CA TYR A 83 -9.82 1.14 14.36
C TYR A 83 -11.27 0.67 14.51
N ALA A 84 -12.25 1.54 14.23
CA ALA A 84 -13.67 1.19 14.29
C ALA A 84 -14.05 0.13 13.25
N THR A 85 -13.49 0.21 12.04
CA THR A 85 -13.78 -0.73 10.94
C THR A 85 -12.77 -1.85 10.81
N TRP A 86 -11.55 -1.68 11.35
CA TRP A 86 -10.41 -2.58 11.16
C TRP A 86 -10.12 -2.87 9.68
N ARG A 87 -10.31 -1.86 8.86
CA ARG A 87 -10.17 -1.94 7.41
C ARG A 87 -9.55 -0.66 6.90
N GLY A 88 -8.36 -0.76 6.28
CA GLY A 88 -7.70 0.35 5.62
C GLY A 88 -8.48 0.82 4.41
N ILE A 89 -8.47 2.12 4.21
CA ILE A 89 -8.94 2.85 3.04
C ILE A 89 -7.79 3.68 2.51
N ILE A 90 -7.89 4.20 1.29
CA ILE A 90 -6.91 5.17 0.80
C ILE A 90 -7.44 6.58 1.00
N SER A 91 -6.66 7.38 1.73
CA SER A 91 -6.92 8.81 1.94
C SER A 91 -5.81 9.65 1.34
N VAL A 92 -6.06 10.94 1.17
CA VAL A 92 -5.11 11.94 0.69
C VAL A 92 -5.09 13.15 1.62
N ILE A 93 -3.89 13.70 1.84
CA ILE A 93 -3.66 15.02 2.43
C ILE A 93 -2.83 15.86 1.48
N GLU A 94 -2.97 17.18 1.59
CA GLU A 94 -2.05 18.14 0.98
C GLU A 94 -1.04 18.63 2.03
N ILE A 95 0.22 18.80 1.60
CA ILE A 95 1.31 19.31 2.42
C ILE A 95 1.98 20.50 1.74
N ASP A 96 2.64 21.34 2.52
CA ASP A 96 3.50 22.40 2.00
C ASP A 96 4.91 21.86 1.64
N GLU A 97 5.78 22.74 1.10
CA GLU A 97 7.15 22.39 0.74
C GLU A 97 8.02 21.95 1.93
N GLN A 98 7.64 22.28 3.14
CA GLN A 98 8.33 21.91 4.38
C GLN A 98 7.82 20.58 4.94
N GLY A 99 6.83 19.97 4.28
CA GLY A 99 6.21 18.71 4.68
C GLY A 99 5.13 18.86 5.75
N LYS A 100 4.66 20.08 6.03
CA LYS A 100 3.59 20.33 6.98
C LYS A 100 2.23 20.12 6.31
N GLN A 101 1.33 19.41 6.99
CA GLN A 101 -0.05 19.22 6.54
C GLN A 101 -0.81 20.57 6.48
N ILE A 102 -1.47 20.81 5.34
CA ILE A 102 -2.27 22.02 5.07
C ILE A 102 -3.73 21.72 4.71
N SER A 103 -4.11 20.44 4.64
CA SER A 103 -5.50 20.02 4.44
C SER A 103 -5.90 18.93 5.42
N GLU A 104 -7.20 18.79 5.68
CA GLU A 104 -7.76 17.63 6.37
C GLU A 104 -7.65 16.37 5.50
N PRO A 105 -7.50 15.16 6.11
CA PRO A 105 -7.48 13.91 5.37
C PRO A 105 -8.84 13.67 4.70
N ARG A 106 -8.79 13.24 3.43
CA ARG A 106 -10.00 12.91 2.67
C ARG A 106 -9.89 11.53 2.05
N PRO A 107 -10.86 10.63 2.30
CA PRO A 107 -10.94 9.36 1.59
C PRO A 107 -11.06 9.57 0.08
N VAL A 108 -10.29 8.79 -0.69
CA VAL A 108 -10.30 8.82 -2.17
C VAL A 108 -10.62 7.45 -2.76
N LEU A 109 -10.39 6.37 -2.01
CA LEU A 109 -10.77 5.02 -2.40
C LEU A 109 -11.14 4.20 -1.17
N GLU A 110 -12.39 3.74 -1.12
CA GLU A 110 -12.92 2.88 -0.08
C GLU A 110 -13.64 1.69 -0.71
N GLU A 111 -13.38 0.50 -0.18
CA GLU A 111 -13.95 -0.75 -0.65
C GLU A 111 -14.49 -1.59 0.53
N ALA A 112 -15.26 -2.61 0.24
CA ALA A 112 -15.75 -3.54 1.27
C ALA A 112 -14.62 -4.40 1.90
N TYR A 113 -13.39 -4.30 1.41
CA TYR A 113 -12.18 -5.01 1.85
C TYR A 113 -11.07 -4.00 2.16
N HIS A 114 -10.03 -4.48 2.82
CA HIS A 114 -8.87 -3.67 3.20
C HIS A 114 -8.06 -3.23 1.99
N LEU A 115 -7.69 -1.94 1.97
CA LEU A 115 -6.78 -1.32 1.02
C LEU A 115 -5.58 -0.73 1.77
N SER A 116 -4.39 -0.84 1.18
CA SER A 116 -3.14 -0.23 1.64
C SER A 116 -2.20 0.06 0.45
N TYR A 117 -1.00 0.55 0.71
CA TYR A 117 0.07 0.73 -0.27
C TYR A 117 -0.39 1.32 -1.60
N PRO A 118 -0.87 2.58 -1.64
CA PRO A 118 -1.44 3.21 -2.84
C PRO A 118 -0.35 3.63 -3.83
N PHE A 119 0.28 2.68 -4.52
CA PHE A 119 1.33 2.96 -5.48
C PHE A 119 0.81 3.82 -6.63
N LEU A 120 1.38 5.01 -6.81
CA LEU A 120 1.01 5.96 -7.85
C LEU A 120 2.01 5.93 -9.00
N PHE A 121 1.54 5.99 -10.24
CA PHE A 121 2.36 6.14 -11.43
C PHE A 121 1.63 6.89 -12.53
N GLU A 122 2.40 7.49 -13.43
CA GLU A 122 1.88 8.11 -14.63
C GLU A 122 2.19 7.25 -15.86
N TYR A 123 1.25 7.15 -16.76
CA TYR A 123 1.43 6.47 -18.03
C TYR A 123 0.54 7.14 -19.09
N ASP A 124 1.12 7.49 -20.25
CA ASP A 124 0.46 8.22 -21.34
C ASP A 124 -0.28 9.51 -20.88
N GLY A 125 0.38 10.29 -19.99
CA GLY A 125 -0.17 11.53 -19.45
C GLY A 125 -1.35 11.36 -18.49
N GLN A 126 -1.66 10.13 -18.08
CA GLN A 126 -2.73 9.80 -17.17
C GLN A 126 -2.17 9.27 -15.86
N LEU A 127 -2.72 9.74 -14.72
CA LEU A 127 -2.37 9.25 -13.39
C LEU A 127 -3.15 7.99 -13.03
N TYR A 128 -2.44 7.02 -12.46
CA TYR A 128 -2.98 5.75 -12.00
C TYR A 128 -2.56 5.46 -10.57
N MET A 129 -3.39 4.66 -9.89
CA MET A 129 -3.12 4.10 -8.57
C MET A 129 -3.25 2.57 -8.62
N MET A 130 -2.32 1.89 -7.97
CA MET A 130 -2.30 0.44 -7.79
C MET A 130 -2.28 0.13 -6.28
N PRO A 131 -3.43 0.10 -5.60
CA PRO A 131 -3.49 -0.18 -4.17
C PRO A 131 -3.31 -1.67 -3.90
N GLU A 132 -2.72 -2.02 -2.75
CA GLU A 132 -2.74 -3.37 -2.23
C GLU A 132 -4.16 -3.77 -1.82
N LYS A 133 -4.57 -4.98 -2.23
CA LYS A 133 -5.80 -5.64 -1.83
C LYS A 133 -5.61 -7.15 -1.70
N CYS A 134 -4.69 -7.53 -0.86
CA CYS A 134 -4.20 -8.90 -0.67
C CYS A 134 -5.31 -9.94 -0.45
N THR A 135 -6.38 -9.56 0.26
CA THR A 135 -7.53 -10.46 0.52
C THR A 135 -8.28 -10.84 -0.73
N GLN A 136 -8.25 -9.99 -1.76
CA GLN A 136 -8.87 -10.23 -3.07
C GLN A 136 -8.00 -11.07 -4.00
N LYS A 137 -6.72 -11.30 -3.65
CA LYS A 137 -5.72 -12.05 -4.42
C LYS A 137 -5.52 -11.51 -5.84
N ARG A 138 -5.63 -10.20 -6.01
CA ARG A 138 -5.52 -9.49 -7.29
C ARG A 138 -4.70 -8.23 -7.15
N VAL A 139 -4.12 -7.80 -8.27
CA VAL A 139 -3.55 -6.48 -8.46
C VAL A 139 -4.39 -5.74 -9.48
N ASP A 140 -5.11 -4.70 -9.04
CA ASP A 140 -5.93 -3.86 -9.92
C ASP A 140 -5.36 -2.46 -10.05
N ILE A 141 -5.63 -1.83 -11.19
CA ILE A 141 -5.28 -0.45 -11.51
C ILE A 141 -6.54 0.40 -11.49
N TYR A 142 -6.42 1.55 -10.82
CA TYR A 142 -7.41 2.61 -10.80
C TYR A 142 -6.87 3.81 -11.55
N ARG A 143 -7.64 4.37 -12.49
CA ARG A 143 -7.32 5.63 -13.18
C ARG A 143 -7.89 6.79 -12.39
N CYS A 144 -7.14 7.89 -12.32
CA CYS A 144 -7.61 9.15 -11.77
C CYS A 144 -8.53 9.85 -12.78
N ASP A 145 -9.83 9.89 -12.50
CA ASP A 145 -10.83 10.59 -13.34
C ASP A 145 -10.93 12.07 -12.98
N GLU A 146 -10.75 12.41 -11.69
CA GLU A 146 -10.73 13.78 -11.16
C GLU A 146 -9.77 13.86 -9.97
N PHE A 147 -8.64 14.52 -10.18
CA PHE A 147 -7.57 14.63 -9.19
C PHE A 147 -7.95 15.52 -8.01
N PRO A 148 -7.65 15.13 -6.78
CA PRO A 148 -7.12 13.82 -6.35
C PRO A 148 -8.22 12.81 -5.94
N HIS A 149 -9.51 13.12 -6.16
CA HIS A 149 -10.62 12.56 -5.41
C HIS A 149 -11.35 11.39 -6.07
N ARG A 150 -11.38 11.30 -7.42
CA ARG A 150 -12.19 10.29 -8.08
C ARG A 150 -11.34 9.32 -8.90
N TRP A 151 -11.55 8.04 -8.62
CA TRP A 151 -10.79 6.95 -9.21
C TRP A 151 -11.72 5.84 -9.71
N SER A 152 -11.42 5.30 -10.90
CA SER A 152 -12.17 4.19 -11.50
C SER A 152 -11.25 3.01 -11.79
N GLN A 153 -11.65 1.80 -11.41
CA GLN A 153 -10.92 0.60 -11.77
C GLN A 153 -10.95 0.40 -13.29
N VAL A 154 -9.77 0.22 -13.91
CA VAL A 154 -9.63 0.11 -15.37
C VAL A 154 -8.96 -1.17 -15.83
N SER A 155 -8.15 -1.82 -15.00
CA SER A 155 -7.43 -3.04 -15.37
C SER A 155 -7.19 -3.92 -14.16
N THR A 156 -7.03 -5.24 -14.42
CA THR A 156 -6.48 -6.23 -13.47
C THR A 156 -5.20 -6.77 -14.07
N LEU A 157 -4.07 -6.55 -13.37
CA LEU A 157 -2.74 -6.98 -13.85
C LEU A 157 -2.46 -8.44 -13.53
N ILE A 158 -2.78 -8.85 -12.32
CA ILE A 158 -2.56 -10.21 -11.80
C ILE A 158 -3.83 -10.64 -11.08
N ASP A 159 -4.28 -11.86 -11.33
CA ASP A 159 -5.42 -12.47 -10.67
C ASP A 159 -5.01 -13.80 -10.00
N ASN A 160 -5.78 -14.22 -8.98
CA ASN A 160 -5.62 -15.47 -8.23
C ASN A 160 -4.27 -15.65 -7.50
N LEU A 161 -3.52 -14.56 -7.25
CA LEU A 161 -2.28 -14.58 -6.49
C LEU A 161 -2.39 -13.71 -5.23
N LYS A 162 -2.07 -14.29 -4.09
CA LYS A 162 -1.92 -13.51 -2.85
C LYS A 162 -0.63 -12.72 -2.90
N ILE A 163 -0.73 -11.41 -3.09
CA ILE A 163 0.35 -10.50 -3.41
C ILE A 163 0.19 -9.18 -2.64
N VAL A 164 1.30 -8.59 -2.19
CA VAL A 164 1.35 -7.35 -1.43
C VAL A 164 2.47 -6.44 -1.91
N ASP A 165 2.36 -5.16 -1.62
CA ASP A 165 3.36 -4.11 -1.87
C ASP A 165 3.82 -4.05 -3.33
N SER A 166 2.88 -4.17 -4.26
CA SER A 166 3.18 -4.16 -5.70
C SER A 166 3.77 -2.81 -6.13
N THR A 167 4.96 -2.85 -6.71
CA THR A 167 5.75 -1.69 -7.11
C THR A 167 6.14 -1.82 -8.57
N LEU A 168 5.76 -0.83 -9.40
CA LEU A 168 6.12 -0.79 -10.81
C LEU A 168 7.43 -0.04 -11.04
N PHE A 169 8.17 -0.48 -12.03
CA PHE A 169 9.39 0.14 -12.49
C PHE A 169 9.58 -0.10 -14.00
N GLU A 170 9.81 0.97 -14.76
CA GLU A 170 10.10 0.87 -16.18
C GLU A 170 11.62 0.78 -16.39
N HIS A 171 12.08 -0.23 -17.12
CA HIS A 171 13.49 -0.44 -17.43
C HIS A 171 13.65 -1.15 -18.79
N ASP A 172 14.47 -0.58 -19.66
CA ASP A 172 14.80 -1.10 -20.99
C ASP A 172 13.56 -1.47 -21.83
N GLY A 173 12.57 -0.57 -21.86
CA GLY A 173 11.34 -0.72 -22.63
C GLY A 173 10.40 -1.80 -22.11
N LYS A 174 10.62 -2.29 -20.89
CA LYS A 174 9.75 -3.21 -20.19
C LYS A 174 9.25 -2.61 -18.90
N TRP A 175 8.03 -2.96 -18.55
CA TRP A 175 7.49 -2.68 -17.24
C TRP A 175 7.72 -3.90 -16.34
N TRP A 176 8.31 -3.63 -15.18
CA TRP A 176 8.57 -4.60 -14.13
C TRP A 176 7.63 -4.36 -12.95
N LEU A 177 7.04 -5.42 -12.43
CA LEU A 177 6.26 -5.41 -11.21
C LEU A 177 6.99 -6.24 -10.16
N PHE A 178 7.45 -5.59 -9.10
CA PHE A 178 8.05 -6.21 -7.93
C PHE A 178 7.01 -6.29 -6.82
N ALA A 179 6.93 -7.43 -6.14
CA ALA A 179 5.97 -7.59 -5.06
C ALA A 179 6.35 -8.76 -4.14
N ALA A 180 5.91 -8.73 -2.90
CA ALA A 180 5.94 -9.91 -2.07
C ALA A 180 4.71 -10.78 -2.38
N ALA A 181 4.91 -12.07 -2.60
CA ALA A 181 3.82 -12.97 -3.00
C ALA A 181 3.88 -14.31 -2.26
N LYS A 182 2.68 -14.92 -2.08
CA LYS A 182 2.58 -16.27 -1.53
C LYS A 182 2.48 -17.30 -2.64
N GLN A 183 3.51 -18.11 -2.80
CA GLN A 183 3.50 -19.22 -3.76
C GLN A 183 3.98 -20.53 -3.08
N GLY A 184 3.15 -21.55 -3.08
CA GLY A 184 3.46 -22.83 -2.45
C GLY A 184 3.76 -22.68 -0.95
N ARG A 185 4.97 -23.09 -0.55
CA ARG A 185 5.44 -22.99 0.85
C ARG A 185 6.12 -21.67 1.19
N VAL A 186 6.32 -20.78 0.21
CA VAL A 186 6.94 -19.46 0.42
C VAL A 186 5.99 -18.56 1.18
N ARG A 187 6.48 -17.91 2.24
CA ARG A 187 5.68 -16.95 3.03
C ARG A 187 5.72 -15.58 2.36
N ILE A 188 4.60 -14.86 2.42
CA ILE A 188 4.45 -13.57 1.77
C ILE A 188 5.45 -12.53 2.28
N ASN A 189 5.80 -12.56 3.57
CA ASN A 189 6.69 -11.56 4.18
C ASN A 189 8.18 -11.85 3.99
N GLU A 190 8.55 -12.98 3.38
CA GLU A 190 9.95 -13.38 3.18
C GLU A 190 10.36 -13.47 1.71
N SER A 191 9.54 -12.99 0.79
CA SER A 191 9.74 -13.26 -0.62
C SER A 191 9.57 -12.02 -1.48
N LEU A 192 10.48 -11.82 -2.42
CA LEU A 192 10.36 -10.85 -3.51
C LEU A 192 10.19 -11.59 -4.82
N PHE A 193 9.13 -11.27 -5.53
CA PHE A 193 8.85 -11.75 -6.88
C PHE A 193 8.96 -10.60 -7.88
N ALA A 194 9.33 -10.92 -9.11
CA ALA A 194 9.25 -9.99 -10.23
C ALA A 194 8.41 -10.59 -11.36
N PHE A 195 7.67 -9.72 -12.01
CA PHE A 195 6.92 -9.99 -13.23
C PHE A 195 7.25 -8.90 -14.24
N TYR A 196 7.09 -9.17 -15.53
CA TYR A 196 7.31 -8.14 -16.56
C TYR A 196 6.25 -8.20 -17.65
N ALA A 197 6.01 -7.04 -18.27
CA ALA A 197 5.09 -6.86 -19.39
C ALA A 197 5.55 -5.71 -20.29
N ASP A 198 4.93 -5.56 -21.47
CA ASP A 198 5.21 -4.45 -22.39
C ASP A 198 4.49 -3.14 -22.02
N SER A 199 3.46 -3.22 -21.16
CA SER A 199 2.69 -2.07 -20.70
C SER A 199 2.34 -2.23 -19.21
N PRO A 200 2.28 -1.14 -18.42
CA PRO A 200 1.87 -1.18 -17.04
C PRO A 200 0.38 -1.51 -16.87
N LEU A 201 -0.41 -1.38 -17.93
CA LEU A 201 -1.84 -1.70 -17.94
C LEU A 201 -2.15 -3.09 -18.54
N SER A 202 -1.11 -3.88 -18.88
CA SER A 202 -1.27 -5.22 -19.42
C SER A 202 -2.01 -6.13 -18.44
N ASN A 203 -2.91 -6.94 -18.93
CA ASN A 203 -3.52 -8.05 -18.20
C ASN A 203 -2.72 -9.37 -18.30
N THR A 204 -1.55 -9.32 -18.95
CA THR A 204 -0.66 -10.47 -19.15
C THR A 204 0.73 -10.12 -18.65
N TRP A 205 1.08 -10.61 -17.49
CA TRP A 205 2.39 -10.43 -16.84
C TRP A 205 3.16 -11.75 -16.81
N THR A 206 4.37 -11.74 -17.34
CA THR A 206 5.23 -12.91 -17.34
C THR A 206 6.02 -12.98 -16.04
N PRO A 207 5.93 -14.06 -15.26
CA PRO A 207 6.75 -14.21 -14.06
C PRO A 207 8.23 -14.38 -14.43
N HIS A 208 9.12 -13.75 -13.68
CA HIS A 208 10.56 -13.92 -13.85
C HIS A 208 10.95 -15.39 -13.56
N PRO A 209 11.81 -16.03 -14.40
CA PRO A 209 12.12 -17.46 -14.28
C PRO A 209 12.84 -17.84 -12.97
N LEU A 210 13.50 -16.87 -12.32
CA LEU A 210 14.19 -17.08 -11.04
C LEU A 210 13.32 -16.75 -9.81
N ASN A 211 12.01 -16.55 -9.96
CA ASN A 211 11.14 -16.26 -8.81
C ASN A 211 11.13 -17.41 -7.77
N PRO A 212 11.14 -17.08 -6.46
CA PRO A 212 11.33 -15.77 -5.87
C PRO A 212 12.77 -15.25 -5.99
N LEU A 213 12.96 -13.96 -6.34
CA LEU A 213 14.28 -13.34 -6.47
C LEU A 213 15.00 -13.22 -5.13
N VAL A 214 14.24 -12.95 -4.07
CA VAL A 214 14.71 -12.90 -2.68
C VAL A 214 13.82 -13.79 -1.84
N ARG A 215 14.46 -14.44 -0.85
CA ARG A 215 13.78 -15.26 0.14
C ARG A 215 14.38 -14.99 1.51
N ASP A 216 14.04 -13.81 2.05
CA ASP A 216 14.60 -13.30 3.30
C ASP A 216 13.59 -12.35 3.96
N LEU A 217 13.34 -12.55 5.26
CA LEU A 217 12.42 -11.71 6.05
C LEU A 217 12.89 -10.25 6.20
N THR A 218 14.18 -9.99 6.05
CA THR A 218 14.78 -8.67 6.26
C THR A 218 14.73 -7.78 5.02
N CYS A 219 14.56 -8.37 3.81
CA CYS A 219 14.59 -7.62 2.55
C CYS A 219 13.67 -8.20 1.46
N GLY A 220 12.71 -9.06 1.81
CA GLY A 220 11.80 -9.70 0.85
C GLY A 220 10.59 -8.84 0.45
N ARG A 221 10.29 -7.74 1.17
CA ARG A 221 9.12 -6.89 0.86
C ARG A 221 9.56 -5.56 0.25
N PRO A 222 8.90 -5.08 -0.83
CA PRO A 222 9.02 -3.69 -1.25
C PRO A 222 8.54 -2.72 -0.15
N ALA A 223 9.10 -1.52 -0.13
CA ALA A 223 8.78 -0.50 0.88
C ALA A 223 8.68 0.91 0.26
N GLY A 224 8.11 1.01 -0.92
CA GLY A 224 7.91 2.26 -1.61
C GLY A 224 8.45 2.26 -3.04
N ARG A 225 8.53 3.45 -3.64
CA ARG A 225 8.94 3.65 -5.02
C ARG A 225 10.44 3.35 -5.22
N ILE A 226 10.77 2.66 -6.32
CA ILE A 226 12.15 2.51 -6.77
C ILE A 226 12.66 3.87 -7.27
N VAL A 227 13.79 4.32 -6.74
CA VAL A 227 14.43 5.59 -7.11
C VAL A 227 15.73 5.31 -7.87
N ARG A 228 15.90 5.97 -9.02
CA ARG A 228 17.18 5.96 -9.72
C ARG A 228 18.08 7.03 -9.13
N HIS A 229 19.27 6.67 -8.69
CA HIS A 229 20.32 7.63 -8.38
C HIS A 229 21.17 7.88 -9.63
N SER A 230 21.27 9.14 -10.05
CA SER A 230 22.32 9.54 -10.97
C SER A 230 23.65 9.47 -10.19
N GLN A 231 24.56 8.63 -10.62
CA GLN A 231 25.98 8.66 -10.17
C GLN A 231 26.66 9.92 -10.67
#